data_3c9686320175c3b6a563ca5242df01d8
#
_entry.id   3c9686320175c3b6a563ca5242df01d8
#
_cell.length_a   1.000
_cell.length_b   1.000
_cell.length_c   1.000
_cell.angle_alpha   90.00
_cell.angle_beta   90.00
_cell.angle_gamma   90.00
#
_symmetry.space_group_name_H-M   'P 1'
#
loop_
_entity.id
_entity.type
_entity.pdbx_description
1 polymer ?
#
loop_
_entity_poly.entity_id
_entity_poly.type
_entity_poly.pdbx_seq_one_letter_code
_entity_poly.pdbx_strand_id
1 'polypeptide(L)'
;DAYIPPSMATIKNPSWLNDLSNYHNVGDMPNCWGDGDCTKIGDFYGLDDLATEKETVWRGWADVYGQWIKNFGFAGFRVDTAKHVDDQFFKNWQPLIQQTAAAAGIPNFTVFGEVSESNTFNLMPYVRENKIQTVLDFPFQARATEYASGYSDSTALRDLFLADDYYTSPTSSASNLVTYLGNHDVGRAGFIINAKRINPANQLLPRVELGYALLYLSRGIPTVYYGDEVGMTGSADGSDQMARQDMFATKVGIWRTEPRIGGKPIGYGNSFAATASNPIVKYLKTLAQLRKNNPGLANAIMQPRLAKGPLFVVSKKSSTENREYVIAFNNSDKAISTVISTATSTGGWKTILGNTKSIAMGARLKFSVPPLSAVVLKANKTINQVSVKVGTINTSQDDFTGYYQVSAGVTTKDLASVEFFSRVVGASNWVSLGVDTNFPYSVYINPNDFLGQNLELKAIVTNSKGATFELPSTKLSVPAS
;
A
#
# COMPACT_ATOMS: atom_id res chain seq x y z
N ASP A 1 5.79 17.35 -31.28
CA ASP A 1 5.48 16.11 -32.04
C ASP A 1 6.75 15.29 -32.20
N ALA A 2 6.60 13.98 -32.21
CA ALA A 2 7.73 13.06 -32.39
C ALA A 2 8.41 13.30 -33.73
N TYR A 3 9.73 13.36 -33.71
CA TYR A 3 10.54 13.60 -34.89
C TYR A 3 11.70 12.62 -35.00
N ILE A 4 11.83 11.97 -36.15
CA ILE A 4 12.97 11.12 -36.48
C ILE A 4 13.67 11.73 -37.68
N PRO A 5 14.93 12.19 -37.57
CA PRO A 5 15.67 12.74 -38.72
C PRO A 5 15.68 11.74 -39.87
N PRO A 6 15.53 12.19 -41.13
CA PRO A 6 15.54 11.30 -42.31
C PRO A 6 16.79 10.40 -42.40
N SER A 7 17.94 10.89 -41.96
CA SER A 7 19.18 10.11 -41.89
C SER A 7 19.18 9.03 -40.79
N MET A 8 18.18 9.03 -39.89
CA MET A 8 18.04 8.15 -38.76
C MET A 8 16.70 7.40 -38.77
N ALA A 9 16.04 7.29 -39.91
CA ALA A 9 14.68 6.72 -40.02
C ALA A 9 14.51 5.30 -39.51
N THR A 10 15.60 4.56 -39.26
CA THR A 10 15.60 3.19 -38.77
C THR A 10 16.44 3.02 -37.50
N ILE A 11 16.74 4.11 -36.78
CA ILE A 11 17.69 4.07 -35.64
C ILE A 11 17.12 3.42 -34.41
N LYS A 12 15.81 3.54 -34.19
CA LYS A 12 15.15 2.97 -33.00
C LYS A 12 14.96 1.46 -33.18
N ASN A 13 15.22 0.70 -32.12
CA ASN A 13 15.00 -0.75 -32.05
C ASN A 13 14.15 -1.05 -30.80
N PRO A 14 13.05 -1.78 -30.94
CA PRO A 14 12.50 -2.42 -32.15
C PRO A 14 11.97 -1.43 -33.19
N SER A 15 11.83 -1.92 -34.44
CA SER A 15 11.53 -1.10 -35.60
C SER A 15 10.21 -0.33 -35.55
N TRP A 16 9.21 -0.84 -34.82
CA TRP A 16 7.92 -0.16 -34.66
C TRP A 16 8.02 1.20 -33.95
N LEU A 17 9.10 1.45 -33.20
CA LEU A 17 9.39 2.76 -32.61
C LEU A 17 9.77 3.83 -33.64
N ASN A 18 10.09 3.45 -34.90
CA ASN A 18 10.36 4.39 -35.96
C ASN A 18 9.09 4.83 -36.71
N ASP A 19 7.94 4.24 -36.44
CA ASP A 19 6.66 4.65 -36.98
C ASP A 19 6.07 5.78 -36.13
N LEU A 20 6.07 7.00 -36.66
CA LEU A 20 5.57 8.19 -35.97
C LEU A 20 4.08 8.13 -35.65
N SER A 21 3.33 7.25 -36.31
CA SER A 21 1.92 7.02 -35.95
C SER A 21 1.75 6.33 -34.59
N ASN A 22 2.79 5.74 -34.00
CA ASN A 22 2.78 5.16 -32.67
C ASN A 22 2.99 6.17 -31.53
N TYR A 23 3.00 7.45 -31.85
CA TYR A 23 3.10 8.56 -30.92
C TYR A 23 1.83 9.41 -30.99
N HIS A 24 1.49 10.11 -29.91
CA HIS A 24 0.29 10.96 -29.87
C HIS A 24 0.45 12.22 -30.72
N ASN A 25 1.65 12.77 -30.81
CA ASN A 25 1.96 13.96 -31.64
C ASN A 25 1.11 15.18 -31.27
N VAL A 26 0.88 15.43 -29.98
CA VAL A 26 0.07 16.56 -29.47
C VAL A 26 0.94 17.71 -29.00
N GLY A 27 2.24 17.49 -28.91
CA GLY A 27 3.22 18.45 -28.42
C GLY A 27 3.39 18.47 -26.91
N ASP A 28 4.31 19.32 -26.46
CA ASP A 28 4.75 19.39 -25.06
C ASP A 28 3.67 19.97 -24.14
N MET A 29 3.34 19.24 -23.10
CA MET A 29 2.36 19.61 -22.05
C MET A 29 3.03 19.62 -20.68
N PRO A 30 3.99 20.50 -20.40
CA PRO A 30 4.94 20.39 -19.29
C PRO A 30 4.35 20.49 -17.87
N ASN A 31 3.11 20.88 -17.71
CA ASN A 31 2.47 21.04 -16.38
C ASN A 31 1.34 20.04 -16.14
N CYS A 32 1.33 18.94 -16.86
CA CYS A 32 0.33 17.88 -16.78
C CYS A 32 0.62 16.87 -15.68
N TRP A 33 0.58 17.30 -14.43
CA TRP A 33 0.75 16.43 -13.25
C TRP A 33 -0.57 15.92 -12.66
N GLY A 34 -1.71 16.49 -13.09
CA GLY A 34 -3.05 16.09 -12.65
C GLY A 34 -3.54 14.80 -13.29
N ASP A 35 -4.83 14.54 -13.14
CA ASP A 35 -5.55 13.49 -13.89
C ASP A 35 -6.13 14.09 -15.16
N GLY A 36 -6.35 13.25 -16.17
CA GLY A 36 -6.97 13.63 -17.43
C GLY A 36 -6.12 13.40 -18.65
N ASP A 37 -6.65 13.79 -19.80
CA ASP A 37 -6.06 13.47 -21.11
C ASP A 37 -4.64 14.00 -21.26
N CYS A 38 -4.36 15.21 -20.80
CA CYS A 38 -3.03 15.77 -20.95
C CYS A 38 -1.93 14.94 -20.26
N THR A 39 -2.25 14.25 -19.18
CA THR A 39 -1.31 13.35 -18.48
C THR A 39 -0.98 12.09 -19.30
N LYS A 40 -1.85 11.70 -20.23
CA LYS A 40 -1.78 10.43 -20.97
C LYS A 40 -1.40 10.59 -22.43
N ILE A 41 -1.55 11.79 -23.03
CA ILE A 41 -1.34 12.01 -24.47
C ILE A 41 -0.35 13.11 -24.78
N GLY A 42 0.10 13.89 -23.80
CA GLY A 42 1.01 15.01 -23.99
C GLY A 42 2.47 14.64 -23.85
N ASP A 43 3.32 15.20 -24.70
CA ASP A 43 4.76 15.16 -24.54
C ASP A 43 5.16 15.81 -23.21
N PHE A 44 6.18 15.28 -22.55
CA PHE A 44 6.58 15.73 -21.22
C PHE A 44 8.04 16.23 -21.27
N TYR A 45 8.20 17.55 -21.19
CA TYR A 45 9.52 18.22 -21.28
C TYR A 45 10.36 17.75 -22.48
N GLY A 46 9.74 17.69 -23.66
CA GLY A 46 10.38 17.26 -24.89
C GLY A 46 10.62 15.75 -25.02
N LEU A 47 10.02 14.94 -24.16
CA LEU A 47 9.97 13.49 -24.31
C LEU A 47 8.70 13.13 -25.08
N ASP A 48 8.88 12.61 -26.30
CA ASP A 48 7.78 12.21 -27.18
C ASP A 48 6.93 11.12 -26.53
N ASP A 49 5.61 11.35 -26.43
CA ASP A 49 4.68 10.42 -25.81
C ASP A 49 4.21 9.33 -26.76
N LEU A 50 4.31 8.07 -26.33
CA LEU A 50 3.86 6.91 -27.09
C LEU A 50 2.36 6.70 -26.92
N ALA A 51 1.65 6.43 -28.01
CA ALA A 51 0.23 6.08 -28.04
C ALA A 51 0.00 4.67 -27.43
N THR A 52 0.05 4.60 -26.10
CA THR A 52 0.07 3.35 -25.33
C THR A 52 -1.23 2.55 -25.39
N GLU A 53 -2.33 3.15 -25.85
CA GLU A 53 -3.60 2.51 -26.17
C GLU A 53 -3.52 1.62 -27.42
N LYS A 54 -2.54 1.88 -28.33
CA LYS A 54 -2.41 1.15 -29.61
C LYS A 54 -1.85 -0.25 -29.41
N GLU A 55 -2.45 -1.20 -30.14
CA GLU A 55 -2.06 -2.61 -30.07
C GLU A 55 -0.59 -2.82 -30.44
N THR A 56 -0.09 -2.13 -31.47
CA THR A 56 1.33 -2.18 -31.88
C THR A 56 2.25 -1.80 -30.71
N VAL A 57 1.87 -0.79 -29.92
CA VAL A 57 2.68 -0.27 -28.82
C VAL A 57 2.66 -1.22 -27.64
N TRP A 58 1.48 -1.60 -27.10
CA TRP A 58 1.46 -2.47 -25.93
C TRP A 58 1.95 -3.89 -26.23
N ARG A 59 1.73 -4.46 -27.45
CA ARG A 59 2.34 -5.73 -27.84
C ARG A 59 3.84 -5.60 -28.02
N GLY A 60 4.31 -4.53 -28.68
CA GLY A 60 5.71 -4.27 -28.84
C GLY A 60 6.46 -4.19 -27.51
N TRP A 61 5.87 -3.54 -26.51
CA TRP A 61 6.43 -3.53 -25.15
C TRP A 61 6.31 -4.87 -24.46
N ALA A 62 5.25 -5.65 -24.67
CA ALA A 62 5.17 -7.00 -24.13
C ALA A 62 6.29 -7.90 -24.67
N ASP A 63 6.63 -7.79 -25.95
CA ASP A 63 7.74 -8.52 -26.55
C ASP A 63 9.09 -8.09 -25.98
N VAL A 64 9.35 -6.77 -25.88
CA VAL A 64 10.60 -6.24 -25.31
C VAL A 64 10.80 -6.71 -23.88
N TYR A 65 9.83 -6.49 -23.01
CA TYR A 65 9.94 -6.90 -21.58
C TYR A 65 9.87 -8.41 -21.40
N GLY A 66 9.16 -9.13 -22.29
CA GLY A 66 9.16 -10.58 -22.35
C GLY A 66 10.55 -11.17 -22.62
N GLN A 67 11.39 -10.50 -23.45
CA GLN A 67 12.79 -10.91 -23.66
C GLN A 67 13.62 -10.78 -22.38
N TRP A 68 13.42 -9.73 -21.58
CA TRP A 68 14.12 -9.57 -20.30
C TRP A 68 13.76 -10.69 -19.31
N ILE A 69 12.50 -11.09 -19.28
CA ILE A 69 12.04 -12.23 -18.45
C ILE A 69 12.71 -13.52 -18.91
N LYS A 70 12.62 -13.83 -20.21
CA LYS A 70 13.12 -15.10 -20.80
C LYS A 70 14.64 -15.23 -20.71
N ASN A 71 15.36 -14.14 -20.98
CA ASN A 71 16.81 -14.20 -21.13
C ASN A 71 17.55 -14.00 -19.79
N PHE A 72 16.97 -13.28 -18.84
CA PHE A 72 17.64 -12.87 -17.60
C PHE A 72 16.91 -13.30 -16.33
N GLY A 73 15.71 -13.89 -16.42
CA GLY A 73 14.99 -14.43 -15.26
C GLY A 73 14.52 -13.36 -14.29
N PHE A 74 14.11 -12.17 -14.77
CA PHE A 74 13.51 -11.16 -13.90
C PHE A 74 12.29 -11.71 -13.19
N ALA A 75 12.15 -11.42 -11.90
CA ALA A 75 11.04 -11.88 -11.06
C ALA A 75 9.91 -10.85 -10.92
N GLY A 76 10.07 -9.65 -11.46
CA GLY A 76 9.06 -8.60 -11.44
C GLY A 76 9.54 -7.31 -12.09
N PHE A 77 8.62 -6.36 -12.26
CA PHE A 77 8.88 -5.02 -12.77
C PHE A 77 8.30 -3.96 -11.84
N ARG A 78 9.06 -2.89 -11.60
CA ARG A 78 8.53 -1.60 -11.22
C ARG A 78 8.31 -0.79 -12.51
N VAL A 79 7.09 -0.36 -12.73
CA VAL A 79 6.73 0.47 -13.88
C VAL A 79 6.75 1.93 -13.44
N ASP A 80 7.71 2.67 -13.96
CA ASP A 80 7.86 4.09 -13.73
C ASP A 80 6.73 4.86 -14.42
N THR A 81 6.35 6.01 -13.84
CA THR A 81 5.34 6.92 -14.41
C THR A 81 4.07 6.22 -14.93
N ALA A 82 3.61 5.17 -14.26
CA ALA A 82 2.41 4.42 -14.67
C ALA A 82 1.15 5.31 -14.76
N LYS A 83 1.17 6.49 -14.13
CA LYS A 83 0.14 7.51 -14.21
C LYS A 83 0.00 8.10 -15.63
N HIS A 84 1.09 8.14 -16.39
CA HIS A 84 1.16 8.73 -17.73
C HIS A 84 0.91 7.72 -18.85
N VAL A 85 0.37 6.55 -18.52
CA VAL A 85 0.07 5.47 -19.46
C VAL A 85 -1.44 5.35 -19.64
N ASP A 86 -1.90 5.10 -20.87
CA ASP A 86 -3.33 4.90 -21.16
C ASP A 86 -3.95 3.79 -20.30
N ASP A 87 -5.20 3.98 -19.88
CA ASP A 87 -5.92 3.08 -18.99
C ASP A 87 -6.08 1.65 -19.53
N GLN A 88 -6.03 1.46 -20.86
CA GLN A 88 -6.16 0.15 -21.49
C GLN A 88 -4.82 -0.58 -21.58
N PHE A 89 -3.69 0.13 -21.48
CA PHE A 89 -2.36 -0.47 -21.62
C PHE A 89 -2.17 -1.65 -20.68
N PHE A 90 -2.35 -1.45 -19.38
CA PHE A 90 -2.12 -2.50 -18.38
C PHE A 90 -3.12 -3.66 -18.49
N LYS A 91 -4.36 -3.40 -18.92
CA LYS A 91 -5.37 -4.45 -19.18
C LYS A 91 -4.91 -5.39 -20.29
N ASN A 92 -4.17 -4.89 -21.27
CA ASN A 92 -3.71 -5.64 -22.43
C ASN A 92 -2.28 -6.19 -22.24
N TRP A 93 -1.37 -5.37 -21.76
CA TRP A 93 0.05 -5.70 -21.61
C TRP A 93 0.33 -6.67 -20.46
N GLN A 94 -0.24 -6.42 -19.28
CA GLN A 94 0.10 -7.20 -18.08
C GLN A 94 -0.24 -8.70 -18.18
N PRO A 95 -1.39 -9.12 -18.76
CA PRO A 95 -1.66 -10.55 -18.96
C PRO A 95 -0.61 -11.24 -19.83
N LEU A 96 -0.08 -10.59 -20.86
CA LEU A 96 0.97 -11.15 -21.72
C LEU A 96 2.29 -11.32 -20.96
N ILE A 97 2.63 -10.35 -20.11
CA ILE A 97 3.81 -10.41 -19.24
C ILE A 97 3.67 -11.55 -18.24
N GLN A 98 2.51 -11.70 -17.59
CA GLN A 98 2.25 -12.78 -16.65
C GLN A 98 2.31 -14.17 -17.33
N GLN A 99 1.75 -14.29 -18.52
CA GLN A 99 1.83 -15.52 -19.32
C GLN A 99 3.29 -15.86 -19.67
N THR A 100 4.06 -14.86 -20.13
CA THR A 100 5.47 -15.04 -20.47
C THR A 100 6.30 -15.46 -19.25
N ALA A 101 6.07 -14.84 -18.10
CA ALA A 101 6.74 -15.18 -16.86
C ALA A 101 6.40 -16.60 -16.39
N ALA A 102 5.13 -16.97 -16.43
CA ALA A 102 4.69 -18.32 -16.08
C ALA A 102 5.34 -19.38 -16.98
N ALA A 103 5.38 -19.14 -18.30
CA ALA A 103 6.05 -20.01 -19.27
C ALA A 103 7.57 -20.10 -19.03
N ALA A 104 8.19 -19.05 -18.49
CA ALA A 104 9.60 -19.04 -18.09
C ALA A 104 9.85 -19.65 -16.68
N GLY A 105 8.82 -20.23 -16.04
CA GLY A 105 8.95 -20.85 -14.71
C GLY A 105 8.90 -19.85 -13.55
N ILE A 106 8.38 -18.64 -13.76
CA ILE A 106 8.27 -17.57 -12.75
C ILE A 106 6.77 -17.25 -12.51
N PRO A 107 6.00 -18.16 -11.90
CA PRO A 107 4.54 -18.00 -11.77
C PRO A 107 4.10 -16.87 -10.83
N ASN A 108 4.99 -16.40 -9.95
CA ASN A 108 4.72 -15.33 -8.99
C ASN A 108 5.35 -14.00 -9.43
N PHE A 109 5.38 -13.74 -10.74
CA PHE A 109 5.91 -12.51 -11.29
C PHE A 109 5.11 -11.31 -10.78
N THR A 110 5.80 -10.30 -10.26
CA THR A 110 5.16 -9.13 -9.65
C THR A 110 5.34 -7.89 -10.53
N VAL A 111 4.23 -7.20 -10.81
CA VAL A 111 4.24 -5.89 -11.47
C VAL A 111 3.66 -4.87 -10.52
N PHE A 112 4.40 -3.80 -10.23
CA PHE A 112 3.86 -2.67 -9.50
C PHE A 112 4.18 -1.35 -10.20
N GLY A 113 3.17 -0.48 -10.26
CA GLY A 113 3.26 0.82 -10.89
C GLY A 113 3.64 1.93 -9.90
N GLU A 114 4.35 2.92 -10.40
CA GLU A 114 4.43 4.21 -9.74
C GLU A 114 3.33 5.12 -10.26
N VAL A 115 2.41 5.46 -9.35
CA VAL A 115 1.35 6.44 -9.55
C VAL A 115 1.47 7.45 -8.43
N SER A 116 2.02 8.62 -8.72
CA SER A 116 2.30 9.66 -7.72
C SER A 116 1.01 10.37 -7.29
N GLU A 117 0.22 9.66 -6.47
CA GLU A 117 -1.07 10.12 -5.92
C GLU A 117 -1.16 9.86 -4.43
N SER A 118 -1.25 10.91 -3.62
CA SER A 118 -1.42 10.80 -2.16
C SER A 118 -2.88 10.68 -1.71
N ASN A 119 -3.82 10.74 -2.64
CA ASN A 119 -5.24 10.55 -2.42
C ASN A 119 -5.67 9.14 -2.85
N THR A 120 -6.27 8.38 -1.94
CA THR A 120 -6.78 7.03 -2.20
C THR A 120 -7.76 6.98 -3.38
N PHE A 121 -8.62 7.99 -3.52
CA PHE A 121 -9.64 8.02 -4.59
C PHE A 121 -9.03 8.16 -5.98
N ASN A 122 -7.90 8.86 -6.09
CA ASN A 122 -7.17 9.02 -7.34
C ASN A 122 -6.25 7.83 -7.62
N LEU A 123 -5.80 7.11 -6.58
CA LEU A 123 -4.89 5.98 -6.72
C LEU A 123 -5.62 4.66 -7.03
N MET A 124 -6.78 4.42 -6.41
CA MET A 124 -7.48 3.13 -6.50
C MET A 124 -7.93 2.74 -7.93
N PRO A 125 -8.28 3.66 -8.86
CA PRO A 125 -8.68 3.29 -10.21
C PRO A 125 -7.58 2.52 -10.96
N TYR A 126 -6.31 2.86 -10.73
CA TYR A 126 -5.19 2.19 -11.39
C TYR A 126 -5.13 0.69 -11.07
N VAL A 127 -5.47 0.31 -9.85
CA VAL A 127 -5.50 -1.09 -9.42
C VAL A 127 -6.80 -1.77 -9.80
N ARG A 128 -7.95 -1.10 -9.57
CA ARG A 128 -9.26 -1.69 -9.78
C ARG A 128 -9.69 -1.73 -11.23
N GLU A 129 -9.44 -0.64 -11.96
CA GLU A 129 -10.00 -0.41 -13.30
C GLU A 129 -8.94 -0.60 -14.38
N ASN A 130 -7.78 0.02 -14.24
CA ASN A 130 -6.69 -0.12 -15.19
C ASN A 130 -5.96 -1.48 -15.05
N LYS A 131 -6.23 -2.22 -13.99
CA LYS A 131 -5.72 -3.60 -13.74
C LYS A 131 -4.21 -3.70 -13.55
N ILE A 132 -3.54 -2.64 -13.11
CA ILE A 132 -2.18 -2.79 -12.60
C ILE A 132 -2.25 -3.71 -11.37
N GLN A 133 -1.40 -4.72 -11.31
CA GLN A 133 -1.45 -5.72 -10.24
C GLN A 133 -1.35 -5.10 -8.85
N THR A 134 -0.47 -4.11 -8.67
CA THR A 134 -0.39 -3.26 -7.48
C THR A 134 0.38 -1.98 -7.78
N VAL A 135 0.39 -1.04 -6.83
CA VAL A 135 1.05 0.27 -6.96
C VAL A 135 1.80 0.63 -5.68
N LEU A 136 2.68 1.63 -5.77
CA LEU A 136 3.27 2.28 -4.60
C LEU A 136 2.18 3.01 -3.79
N ASP A 137 2.17 2.79 -2.49
CA ASP A 137 1.16 3.36 -1.57
C ASP A 137 1.58 4.75 -1.08
N PHE A 138 1.41 5.75 -1.94
CA PHE A 138 1.65 7.16 -1.59
C PHE A 138 0.75 7.67 -0.46
N PRO A 139 -0.55 7.30 -0.38
CA PRO A 139 -1.37 7.64 0.78
C PRO A 139 -0.79 7.15 2.11
N PHE A 140 -0.30 5.90 2.16
CA PHE A 140 0.37 5.37 3.34
C PHE A 140 1.65 6.14 3.67
N GLN A 141 2.48 6.41 2.66
CA GLN A 141 3.72 7.18 2.82
C GLN A 141 3.46 8.53 3.49
N ALA A 142 2.46 9.27 3.01
CA ALA A 142 2.10 10.57 3.55
C ALA A 142 1.61 10.45 5.00
N ARG A 143 0.62 9.61 5.29
CA ARG A 143 0.00 9.49 6.62
C ARG A 143 0.93 8.86 7.65
N ALA A 144 1.73 7.87 7.27
CA ALA A 144 2.69 7.24 8.18
C ALA A 144 3.81 8.20 8.60
N THR A 145 4.34 9.00 7.67
CA THR A 145 5.37 10.00 7.98
C THR A 145 4.81 11.17 8.79
N GLU A 146 3.60 11.63 8.52
CA GLU A 146 2.90 12.65 9.31
C GLU A 146 2.64 12.18 10.75
N TYR A 147 2.15 10.97 10.93
CA TYR A 147 1.96 10.41 12.27
C TYR A 147 3.30 10.22 13.01
N ALA A 148 4.29 9.62 12.36
CA ALA A 148 5.60 9.39 12.98
C ALA A 148 6.28 10.69 13.39
N SER A 149 6.15 11.76 12.59
CA SER A 149 6.68 13.09 12.90
C SER A 149 5.96 13.78 14.07
N GLY A 150 4.75 13.36 14.42
CA GLY A 150 3.85 14.00 15.37
C GLY A 150 3.06 15.18 14.77
N TYR A 151 3.11 15.36 13.45
CA TYR A 151 2.33 16.38 12.74
C TYR A 151 0.83 16.04 12.74
N SER A 152 0.47 14.75 12.58
CA SER A 152 -0.91 14.28 12.65
C SER A 152 -1.15 13.35 13.86
N ASP A 153 -2.40 13.21 14.23
CA ASP A 153 -2.84 12.25 15.23
C ASP A 153 -3.23 10.90 14.60
N SER A 154 -3.71 9.96 15.42
CA SER A 154 -4.08 8.62 14.98
C SER A 154 -5.33 8.55 14.12
N THR A 155 -6.14 9.62 14.05
CA THR A 155 -7.36 9.62 13.21
C THR A 155 -7.02 9.60 11.74
N ALA A 156 -5.92 10.27 11.33
CA ALA A 156 -5.44 10.22 9.95
C ALA A 156 -5.05 8.80 9.51
N LEU A 157 -4.45 7.99 10.39
CA LEU A 157 -4.17 6.58 10.11
C LEU A 157 -5.45 5.73 10.06
N ARG A 158 -6.40 6.00 10.98
CA ARG A 158 -7.71 5.32 10.93
C ARG A 158 -8.39 5.55 9.61
N ASP A 159 -8.47 6.80 9.15
CA ASP A 159 -9.17 7.17 7.93
C ASP A 159 -8.47 6.59 6.69
N LEU A 160 -7.13 6.55 6.67
CA LEU A 160 -6.37 5.82 5.66
C LEU A 160 -6.78 4.34 5.58
N PHE A 161 -6.82 3.64 6.71
CA PHE A 161 -7.12 2.19 6.71
C PHE A 161 -8.61 1.88 6.54
N LEU A 162 -9.52 2.80 6.86
CA LEU A 162 -10.92 2.67 6.49
C LEU A 162 -11.14 2.86 4.97
N ALA A 163 -10.29 3.62 4.30
CA ALA A 163 -10.31 3.78 2.85
C ALA A 163 -9.71 2.57 2.09
N ASP A 164 -9.19 1.56 2.78
CA ASP A 164 -8.69 0.32 2.15
C ASP A 164 -9.77 -0.40 1.34
N ASP A 165 -11.04 -0.26 1.72
CA ASP A 165 -12.18 -0.87 1.02
C ASP A 165 -12.31 -0.40 -0.43
N TYR A 166 -11.86 0.82 -0.75
CA TYR A 166 -11.85 1.33 -2.12
C TYR A 166 -10.97 0.51 -3.07
N TYR A 167 -9.94 -0.16 -2.55
CA TYR A 167 -9.09 -1.05 -3.36
C TYR A 167 -9.65 -2.45 -3.53
N THR A 168 -10.72 -2.79 -2.81
CA THR A 168 -11.25 -4.17 -2.78
C THR A 168 -11.98 -4.51 -4.08
N SER A 169 -11.51 -5.54 -4.76
CA SER A 169 -12.14 -6.18 -5.92
C SER A 169 -11.80 -7.69 -5.91
N PRO A 170 -12.32 -8.49 -6.83
CA PRO A 170 -11.93 -9.90 -6.92
C PRO A 170 -10.43 -10.14 -7.11
N THR A 171 -9.71 -9.16 -7.65
CA THR A 171 -8.29 -9.28 -8.01
C THR A 171 -7.38 -8.29 -7.30
N SER A 172 -7.93 -7.39 -6.49
CA SER A 172 -7.16 -6.35 -5.81
C SER A 172 -7.55 -6.19 -4.34
N SER A 173 -6.59 -5.75 -3.54
CA SER A 173 -6.76 -5.45 -2.12
C SER A 173 -5.66 -4.50 -1.67
N ALA A 174 -5.96 -3.62 -0.72
CA ALA A 174 -4.97 -2.76 -0.10
C ALA A 174 -3.81 -3.54 0.57
N SER A 175 -4.02 -4.80 0.92
CA SER A 175 -2.97 -5.67 1.46
C SER A 175 -1.82 -5.96 0.48
N ASN A 176 -2.04 -5.75 -0.81
CA ASN A 176 -1.04 -5.96 -1.86
C ASN A 176 -0.27 -4.68 -2.22
N LEU A 177 -0.68 -3.50 -1.71
CA LEU A 177 0.00 -2.24 -2.00
C LEU A 177 1.43 -2.26 -1.48
N VAL A 178 2.36 -1.68 -2.27
CA VAL A 178 3.77 -1.57 -1.91
C VAL A 178 3.95 -0.35 -1.02
N THR A 179 4.04 -0.59 0.29
CA THR A 179 4.17 0.47 1.30
C THR A 179 5.61 0.91 1.49
N TYR A 180 5.84 2.18 1.72
CA TYR A 180 7.16 2.77 1.91
C TYR A 180 7.07 4.07 2.75
N LEU A 181 8.21 4.62 3.19
CA LEU A 181 8.28 5.90 3.90
C LEU A 181 9.05 6.96 3.13
N GLY A 182 9.94 6.55 2.25
CA GLY A 182 10.74 7.40 1.40
C GLY A 182 11.27 6.63 0.21
N ASN A 183 11.63 7.34 -0.85
CA ASN A 183 12.25 6.80 -2.06
C ASN A 183 13.17 7.84 -2.71
N HIS A 184 13.63 7.57 -3.92
CA HIS A 184 14.55 8.43 -4.67
C HIS A 184 13.91 9.72 -5.23
N ASP A 185 12.57 9.85 -5.18
CA ASP A 185 11.83 11.01 -5.70
C ASP A 185 11.22 11.84 -4.56
N VAL A 186 10.52 11.21 -3.60
CA VAL A 186 9.93 11.96 -2.46
C VAL A 186 10.95 12.29 -1.36
N GLY A 187 12.15 11.75 -1.46
CA GLY A 187 13.20 11.92 -0.45
C GLY A 187 13.24 10.81 0.59
N ARG A 188 14.21 10.90 1.51
CA ARG A 188 14.46 9.90 2.53
C ARG A 188 13.51 10.01 3.71
N ALA A 189 13.11 8.86 4.27
CA ALA A 189 12.18 8.79 5.41
C ALA A 189 12.61 9.68 6.58
N GLY A 190 13.90 9.66 6.92
CA GLY A 190 14.44 10.48 8.00
C GLY A 190 14.35 11.99 7.73
N PHE A 191 14.58 12.43 6.49
CA PHE A 191 14.40 13.83 6.09
C PHE A 191 12.93 14.25 6.20
N ILE A 192 12.01 13.47 5.62
CA ILE A 192 10.57 13.78 5.59
C ILE A 192 10.01 13.90 7.02
N ILE A 193 10.34 12.92 7.89
CA ILE A 193 9.90 12.93 9.29
C ILE A 193 10.49 14.13 10.03
N ASN A 194 11.75 14.49 9.78
CA ASN A 194 12.38 15.65 10.39
C ASN A 194 11.75 16.97 9.91
N ALA A 195 11.47 17.09 8.63
CA ALA A 195 10.87 18.31 8.05
C ALA A 195 9.46 18.59 8.58
N LYS A 196 8.65 17.54 8.76
CA LYS A 196 7.28 17.64 9.33
C LYS A 196 7.27 17.70 10.87
N ARG A 197 8.39 17.48 11.51
CA ARG A 197 8.49 17.33 12.95
C ARG A 197 8.23 18.66 13.68
N ILE A 198 7.32 18.65 14.63
CA ILE A 198 6.99 19.78 15.52
C ILE A 198 7.67 19.66 16.90
N ASN A 199 8.41 18.60 17.15
CA ASN A 199 9.01 18.24 18.44
C ASN A 199 10.54 18.38 18.43
N PRO A 200 11.23 18.35 19.61
CA PRO A 200 12.67 18.50 19.69
C PRO A 200 13.50 17.53 18.86
N ALA A 201 14.67 17.96 18.42
CA ALA A 201 15.55 17.18 17.53
C ALA A 201 16.03 15.85 18.13
N ASN A 202 16.17 15.76 19.46
CA ASN A 202 16.56 14.53 20.15
C ASN A 202 15.53 13.40 20.05
N GLN A 203 14.31 13.68 19.53
CA GLN A 203 13.27 12.68 19.28
C GLN A 203 13.30 12.11 17.87
N LEU A 204 14.20 12.55 16.98
CA LEU A 204 14.17 12.14 15.57
C LEU A 204 14.38 10.63 15.41
N LEU A 205 15.36 10.02 16.06
CA LEU A 205 15.60 8.59 15.98
C LEU A 205 14.37 7.75 16.39
N PRO A 206 13.78 7.93 17.59
CA PRO A 206 12.60 7.14 17.95
C PRO A 206 11.38 7.41 17.05
N ARG A 207 11.26 8.57 16.42
CA ARG A 207 10.20 8.86 15.46
C ARG A 207 10.40 8.10 14.13
N VAL A 208 11.64 8.02 13.68
CA VAL A 208 11.99 7.21 12.49
C VAL A 208 11.76 5.73 12.78
N GLU A 209 12.14 5.24 13.95
CA GLU A 209 11.83 3.87 14.39
C GLU A 209 10.32 3.62 14.46
N LEU A 210 9.53 4.57 14.95
CA LEU A 210 8.06 4.49 14.95
C LEU A 210 7.48 4.43 13.52
N GLY A 211 8.02 5.20 12.58
CA GLY A 211 7.66 5.13 11.16
C GLY A 211 7.92 3.74 10.58
N TYR A 212 9.08 3.15 10.86
CA TYR A 212 9.39 1.78 10.44
C TYR A 212 8.54 0.72 11.14
N ALA A 213 8.15 0.94 12.39
CA ALA A 213 7.18 0.08 13.06
C ALA A 213 5.83 0.09 12.32
N LEU A 214 5.33 1.27 11.93
CA LEU A 214 4.13 1.38 11.10
C LEU A 214 4.29 0.62 9.78
N LEU A 215 5.40 0.83 9.07
CA LEU A 215 5.69 0.19 7.79
C LEU A 215 5.66 -1.35 7.88
N TYR A 216 6.29 -1.92 8.90
CA TYR A 216 6.41 -3.38 9.04
C TYR A 216 5.21 -4.04 9.70
N LEU A 217 4.44 -3.32 10.49
CA LEU A 217 3.36 -3.89 11.32
C LEU A 217 1.95 -3.57 10.81
N SER A 218 1.80 -2.66 9.86
CA SER A 218 0.54 -2.41 9.17
C SER A 218 0.31 -3.41 8.02
N ARG A 219 -0.72 -3.19 7.20
CA ARG A 219 -0.97 -3.94 5.96
C ARG A 219 -0.02 -3.48 4.86
N GLY A 220 0.08 -4.23 3.78
CA GLY A 220 0.90 -3.93 2.61
C GLY A 220 2.26 -4.65 2.60
N ILE A 221 3.02 -4.42 1.54
CA ILE A 221 4.35 -4.99 1.29
C ILE A 221 5.39 -3.94 1.65
N PRO A 222 6.08 -4.06 2.80
CA PRO A 222 7.00 -3.04 3.29
C PRO A 222 8.26 -2.96 2.43
N THR A 223 8.57 -1.76 1.96
CA THR A 223 9.77 -1.46 1.17
C THR A 223 10.60 -0.40 1.87
N VAL A 224 11.89 -0.63 2.01
CA VAL A 224 12.85 0.29 2.61
C VAL A 224 13.79 0.80 1.53
N TYR A 225 13.92 2.13 1.41
CA TYR A 225 14.86 2.74 0.49
C TYR A 225 16.30 2.57 1.00
N TYR A 226 17.22 2.20 0.10
CA TYR A 226 18.62 1.96 0.49
C TYR A 226 19.24 3.19 1.14
N GLY A 227 20.05 2.97 2.18
CA GLY A 227 20.71 4.03 2.95
C GLY A 227 19.88 4.61 4.09
N ASP A 228 18.57 4.47 4.07
CA ASP A 228 17.70 4.89 5.18
C ASP A 228 18.00 4.06 6.44
N GLU A 229 18.35 2.76 6.26
CA GLU A 229 18.72 1.86 7.36
C GLU A 229 19.98 2.31 8.08
N VAL A 230 20.86 3.05 7.43
CA VAL A 230 22.06 3.65 8.04
C VAL A 230 21.91 5.13 8.37
N GLY A 231 20.69 5.63 8.34
CA GLY A 231 20.32 6.96 8.79
C GLY A 231 20.69 8.09 7.85
N MET A 232 20.84 7.82 6.55
CA MET A 232 20.99 8.88 5.54
C MET A 232 19.77 9.80 5.55
N THR A 233 19.98 11.10 5.34
CA THR A 233 18.89 12.10 5.38
C THR A 233 18.64 12.75 4.03
N GLY A 234 19.60 12.77 3.12
CA GLY A 234 19.43 13.32 1.78
C GLY A 234 18.94 14.79 1.77
N SER A 235 19.38 15.60 2.73
CA SER A 235 18.62 16.77 3.14
C SER A 235 19.24 18.12 2.80
N ALA A 236 20.35 18.17 2.06
CA ALA A 236 21.10 19.42 1.97
C ALA A 236 20.27 20.59 1.38
N ASP A 237 19.41 20.29 0.41
CA ASP A 237 18.51 21.27 -0.20
C ASP A 237 17.07 20.78 -0.33
N GLY A 238 16.82 19.52 0.05
CA GLY A 238 15.50 18.88 -0.05
C GLY A 238 15.15 18.38 -1.45
N SER A 239 16.08 18.48 -2.42
CA SER A 239 15.84 17.96 -3.76
C SER A 239 15.89 16.42 -3.81
N ASP A 240 15.24 15.83 -4.81
CA ASP A 240 15.26 14.38 -5.06
C ASP A 240 16.68 13.86 -5.29
N GLN A 241 17.51 14.63 -6.00
CA GLN A 241 18.91 14.30 -6.29
C GLN A 241 19.72 14.11 -4.98
N MET A 242 19.44 14.90 -3.96
CA MET A 242 20.11 14.77 -2.67
C MET A 242 19.72 13.49 -1.90
N ALA A 243 18.62 12.85 -2.26
CA ALA A 243 18.23 11.56 -1.70
C ALA A 243 18.95 10.35 -2.36
N ARG A 244 19.73 10.58 -3.43
CA ARG A 244 20.37 9.53 -4.24
C ARG A 244 21.84 9.33 -3.89
N GLN A 245 22.15 9.31 -2.59
CA GLN A 245 23.52 9.22 -2.05
C GLN A 245 24.15 7.83 -2.29
N ASP A 246 25.48 7.82 -2.45
CA ASP A 246 26.27 6.59 -2.56
C ASP A 246 26.29 5.80 -1.25
N MET A 247 26.16 4.47 -1.31
CA MET A 247 26.48 3.56 -0.19
C MET A 247 27.99 3.28 -0.07
N PHE A 248 28.74 3.38 -1.17
CA PHE A 248 30.18 3.28 -1.23
C PHE A 248 30.86 4.61 -0.88
N ALA A 249 32.20 4.69 -0.90
CA ALA A 249 32.95 5.91 -0.61
C ALA A 249 32.62 7.00 -1.64
N THR A 250 31.93 8.04 -1.19
CA THR A 250 31.45 9.10 -2.08
C THR A 250 32.53 10.14 -2.40
N LYS A 251 32.50 10.65 -3.64
CA LYS A 251 33.29 11.82 -4.07
C LYS A 251 32.55 13.14 -3.79
N VAL A 252 31.25 13.10 -3.50
CA VAL A 252 30.41 14.27 -3.24
C VAL A 252 30.69 14.81 -1.84
N GLY A 253 31.29 16.01 -1.77
CA GLY A 253 31.79 16.59 -0.50
C GLY A 253 30.70 16.74 0.57
N ILE A 254 29.52 17.20 0.19
CA ILE A 254 28.39 17.43 1.10
C ILE A 254 27.92 16.13 1.78
N TRP A 255 27.91 15.00 1.09
CA TRP A 255 27.49 13.72 1.65
C TRP A 255 28.47 13.16 2.70
N ARG A 256 29.73 13.59 2.67
CA ARG A 256 30.74 13.19 3.67
C ARG A 256 30.46 13.76 5.05
N THR A 257 29.90 14.97 5.10
CA THR A 257 29.65 15.71 6.35
C THR A 257 28.18 15.71 6.74
N GLU A 258 27.30 15.12 5.92
CA GLU A 258 25.88 15.06 6.18
C GLU A 258 25.55 14.41 7.53
N PRO A 259 24.72 15.04 8.37
CA PRO A 259 24.24 14.44 9.62
C PRO A 259 23.50 13.13 9.36
N ARG A 260 23.76 12.12 10.16
CA ARG A 260 23.07 10.83 10.10
C ARG A 260 22.26 10.57 11.34
N ILE A 261 21.10 9.96 11.14
CA ILE A 261 20.24 9.54 12.23
C ILE A 261 20.85 8.30 12.89
N GLY A 262 21.09 8.38 14.20
CA GLY A 262 21.68 7.29 14.99
C GLY A 262 23.16 7.03 14.73
N GLY A 263 23.87 7.87 14.00
CA GLY A 263 25.27 7.71 13.68
C GLY A 263 26.01 9.04 13.44
N LYS A 264 27.31 8.94 13.19
CA LYS A 264 28.15 10.07 12.78
C LYS A 264 28.16 10.18 11.25
N PRO A 265 28.48 11.34 10.67
CA PRO A 265 28.82 11.46 9.26
C PRO A 265 29.91 10.46 8.86
N ILE A 266 29.84 9.96 7.61
CA ILE A 266 30.77 8.91 7.15
C ILE A 266 32.16 9.42 6.80
N GLY A 267 32.34 10.74 6.61
CA GLY A 267 33.60 11.30 6.15
C GLY A 267 34.03 10.74 4.79
N TYR A 268 35.26 10.26 4.70
CA TYR A 268 35.81 9.63 3.49
C TYR A 268 35.50 8.12 3.38
N GLY A 269 34.83 7.53 4.37
CA GLY A 269 34.44 6.13 4.39
C GLY A 269 33.25 5.82 3.49
N ASN A 270 32.72 4.60 3.64
CA ASN A 270 31.50 4.17 2.98
C ASN A 270 30.40 3.83 4.00
N SER A 271 29.17 3.85 3.55
CA SER A 271 28.00 3.61 4.41
C SER A 271 27.85 2.13 4.79
N PHE A 272 28.41 1.21 4.03
CA PHE A 272 28.40 -0.22 4.36
C PHE A 272 29.09 -0.49 5.70
N ALA A 273 30.14 0.26 6.02
CA ALA A 273 30.84 0.12 7.30
C ALA A 273 29.98 0.51 8.51
N ALA A 274 28.99 1.40 8.33
CA ALA A 274 28.07 1.84 9.38
C ALA A 274 26.90 0.87 9.61
N THR A 275 26.66 -0.08 8.71
CA THR A 275 25.45 -0.92 8.69
C THR A 275 25.26 -1.72 9.98
N ALA A 276 26.31 -2.34 10.51
CA ALA A 276 26.20 -3.22 11.68
C ALA A 276 25.90 -2.44 12.99
N SER A 277 26.37 -1.21 13.11
CA SER A 277 26.32 -0.42 14.35
C SER A 277 25.10 0.49 14.44
N ASN A 278 24.49 0.88 13.32
CA ASN A 278 23.39 1.83 13.31
C ASN A 278 22.15 1.28 14.05
N PRO A 279 21.50 2.03 14.96
CA PRO A 279 20.32 1.59 15.69
C PRO A 279 19.13 1.29 14.77
N ILE A 280 18.95 2.02 13.66
CA ILE A 280 17.87 1.78 12.69
C ILE A 280 18.02 0.39 12.06
N VAL A 281 19.26 -0.01 11.65
CA VAL A 281 19.50 -1.36 11.13
C VAL A 281 19.12 -2.43 12.15
N LYS A 282 19.48 -2.23 13.43
CA LYS A 282 19.13 -3.18 14.50
C LYS A 282 17.62 -3.27 14.68
N TYR A 283 16.94 -2.13 14.64
CA TYR A 283 15.50 -2.09 14.76
C TYR A 283 14.77 -2.74 13.57
N LEU A 284 15.19 -2.45 12.33
CA LEU A 284 14.67 -3.09 11.12
C LEU A 284 14.87 -4.60 11.13
N LYS A 285 16.04 -5.08 11.56
CA LYS A 285 16.30 -6.51 11.76
C LYS A 285 15.33 -7.13 12.77
N THR A 286 15.06 -6.43 13.87
CA THR A 286 14.07 -6.87 14.88
C THR A 286 12.67 -6.98 14.27
N LEU A 287 12.22 -5.99 13.52
CA LEU A 287 10.91 -5.99 12.86
C LEU A 287 10.79 -7.09 11.80
N ALA A 288 11.83 -7.27 10.97
CA ALA A 288 11.88 -8.31 9.96
C ALA A 288 11.84 -9.71 10.59
N GLN A 289 12.63 -9.95 11.64
CA GLN A 289 12.64 -11.20 12.36
C GLN A 289 11.32 -11.47 13.10
N LEU A 290 10.69 -10.43 13.63
CA LEU A 290 9.38 -10.52 14.26
C LEU A 290 8.32 -11.01 13.26
N ARG A 291 8.27 -10.44 12.04
CA ARG A 291 7.37 -10.90 10.96
C ARG A 291 7.68 -12.33 10.53
N LYS A 292 8.95 -12.66 10.34
CA LYS A 292 9.38 -14.02 9.97
C LYS A 292 8.93 -15.07 10.99
N ASN A 293 9.05 -14.75 12.28
CA ASN A 293 8.67 -15.65 13.36
C ASN A 293 7.17 -15.66 13.69
N ASN A 294 6.42 -14.71 13.16
CA ASN A 294 4.99 -14.55 13.39
C ASN A 294 4.28 -14.23 12.07
N PRO A 295 3.97 -15.25 11.24
CA PRO A 295 3.37 -15.06 9.91
C PRO A 295 2.08 -14.23 9.94
N GLY A 296 1.33 -14.27 11.05
CA GLY A 296 0.16 -13.44 11.28
C GLY A 296 0.41 -11.93 11.31
N LEU A 297 1.65 -11.48 11.38
CA LEU A 297 1.98 -10.07 11.23
C LEU A 297 2.19 -9.67 9.75
N ALA A 298 2.46 -10.64 8.87
CA ALA A 298 2.70 -10.39 7.46
C ALA A 298 1.40 -10.38 6.63
N ASN A 299 0.61 -11.45 6.72
CA ASN A 299 -0.52 -11.73 5.81
C ASN A 299 -1.85 -11.80 6.57
N ALA A 300 -2.09 -10.86 7.45
CA ALA A 300 -3.23 -10.93 8.36
C ALA A 300 -4.29 -9.89 8.01
N ILE A 301 -5.53 -10.27 8.23
CA ILE A 301 -6.64 -9.33 8.44
C ILE A 301 -6.21 -8.31 9.49
N MET A 302 -6.25 -7.04 9.16
CA MET A 302 -5.94 -5.92 10.05
C MET A 302 -7.20 -5.10 10.30
N GLN A 303 -7.56 -4.91 11.57
CA GLN A 303 -8.70 -4.08 11.95
C GLN A 303 -8.28 -2.98 12.93
N PRO A 304 -8.55 -1.70 12.65
CA PRO A 304 -8.45 -0.63 13.63
C PRO A 304 -9.32 -0.92 14.86
N ARG A 305 -8.74 -0.76 16.06
CA ARG A 305 -9.44 -0.95 17.34
C ARG A 305 -9.63 0.35 18.10
N LEU A 306 -8.67 1.25 17.97
CA LEU A 306 -8.70 2.55 18.63
C LEU A 306 -7.85 3.55 17.83
N ALA A 307 -8.44 4.72 17.59
CA ALA A 307 -7.69 5.92 17.17
C ALA A 307 -8.11 7.05 18.11
N LYS A 308 -7.22 7.47 19.00
CA LYS A 308 -7.50 8.51 19.99
C LYS A 308 -6.25 9.35 20.27
N GLY A 309 -6.24 10.55 19.75
CA GLY A 309 -5.10 11.45 19.86
C GLY A 309 -3.82 10.75 19.36
N PRO A 310 -2.73 10.69 20.13
CA PRO A 310 -1.47 10.11 19.68
C PRO A 310 -1.46 8.56 19.65
N LEU A 311 -2.52 7.88 20.12
CA LEU A 311 -2.55 6.44 20.25
C LEU A 311 -3.36 5.80 19.11
N PHE A 312 -2.70 4.95 18.31
CA PHE A 312 -3.33 4.10 17.31
C PHE A 312 -3.18 2.63 17.68
N VAL A 313 -4.28 1.87 17.65
CA VAL A 313 -4.27 0.43 17.99
C VAL A 313 -5.02 -0.35 16.93
N VAL A 314 -4.41 -1.43 16.46
CA VAL A 314 -5.01 -2.39 15.53
C VAL A 314 -4.95 -3.81 16.08
N SER A 315 -5.88 -4.65 15.67
CA SER A 315 -5.77 -6.11 15.80
C SER A 315 -5.41 -6.71 14.44
N LYS A 316 -4.55 -7.73 14.45
CA LYS A 316 -4.28 -8.58 13.28
C LYS A 316 -4.56 -10.04 13.63
N LYS A 317 -5.00 -10.81 12.63
CA LYS A 317 -5.24 -12.24 12.75
C LYS A 317 -4.59 -12.97 11.58
N SER A 318 -3.81 -13.99 11.88
CA SER A 318 -3.37 -14.97 10.89
C SER A 318 -4.47 -15.99 10.62
N SER A 319 -4.74 -16.27 9.35
CA SER A 319 -5.62 -17.35 8.93
C SER A 319 -5.07 -18.73 9.34
N THR A 320 -3.75 -18.88 9.38
CA THR A 320 -3.07 -20.15 9.70
C THR A 320 -2.92 -20.37 11.21
N GLU A 321 -2.62 -19.31 11.98
CA GLU A 321 -2.43 -19.44 13.44
C GLU A 321 -3.73 -19.34 14.23
N ASN A 322 -4.78 -18.77 13.67
CA ASN A 322 -6.03 -18.42 14.34
C ASN A 322 -5.80 -17.68 15.68
N ARG A 323 -4.79 -16.79 15.71
CA ARG A 323 -4.42 -16.00 16.89
C ARG A 323 -4.56 -14.52 16.60
N GLU A 324 -4.94 -13.78 17.61
CA GLU A 324 -5.01 -12.33 17.57
C GLU A 324 -3.67 -11.73 18.01
N TYR A 325 -3.23 -10.73 17.25
CA TYR A 325 -2.16 -9.83 17.61
C TYR A 325 -2.75 -8.45 17.83
N VAL A 326 -2.40 -7.81 18.94
CA VAL A 326 -2.72 -6.42 19.21
C VAL A 326 -1.46 -5.61 19.02
N ILE A 327 -1.51 -4.62 18.13
CA ILE A 327 -0.40 -3.74 17.79
C ILE A 327 -0.82 -2.33 18.16
N ALA A 328 0.01 -1.62 18.90
CA ALA A 328 -0.27 -0.24 19.28
C ALA A 328 0.93 0.65 19.01
N PHE A 329 0.65 1.85 18.51
CA PHE A 329 1.60 2.90 18.17
C PHE A 329 1.30 4.15 18.99
N ASN A 330 2.33 4.79 19.54
CA ASN A 330 2.21 6.01 20.31
C ASN A 330 3.19 7.05 19.78
N ASN A 331 2.70 8.14 19.20
CA ASN A 331 3.55 9.21 18.67
C ASN A 331 3.79 10.38 19.65
N SER A 332 3.33 10.25 20.91
CA SER A 332 3.59 11.24 21.95
C SER A 332 4.86 10.94 22.76
N ASP A 333 5.33 11.94 23.46
CA ASP A 333 6.46 11.86 24.39
C ASP A 333 6.11 11.31 25.79
N LYS A 334 4.86 10.84 25.97
CA LYS A 334 4.35 10.28 27.23
C LYS A 334 3.83 8.86 27.02
N ALA A 335 3.98 8.04 28.03
CA ALA A 335 3.35 6.71 28.04
C ALA A 335 1.82 6.84 28.11
N ILE A 336 1.11 6.04 27.33
CA ILE A 336 -0.36 6.05 27.30
C ILE A 336 -0.91 4.67 27.67
N SER A 337 -1.75 4.64 28.68
CA SER A 337 -2.50 3.44 29.08
C SER A 337 -3.86 3.41 28.41
N THR A 338 -4.28 2.22 27.97
CA THR A 338 -5.57 2.03 27.31
C THR A 338 -6.21 0.69 27.63
N VAL A 339 -7.49 0.59 27.30
CA VAL A 339 -8.26 -0.67 27.32
C VAL A 339 -9.00 -0.80 26.02
N ILE A 340 -8.81 -1.91 25.31
CA ILE A 340 -9.51 -2.21 24.06
C ILE A 340 -10.33 -3.50 24.17
N SER A 341 -11.30 -3.67 23.29
CA SER A 341 -11.97 -4.96 23.07
C SER A 341 -11.10 -5.87 22.20
N THR A 342 -11.15 -7.19 22.47
CA THR A 342 -10.37 -8.20 21.75
C THR A 342 -11.26 -9.34 21.27
N ALA A 343 -10.87 -9.99 20.19
CA ALA A 343 -11.49 -11.22 19.70
C ALA A 343 -11.08 -12.45 20.52
N THR A 344 -10.06 -12.32 21.37
CA THR A 344 -9.60 -13.36 22.29
C THR A 344 -9.95 -12.96 23.71
N SER A 345 -10.73 -13.78 24.42
CA SER A 345 -11.26 -13.45 25.76
C SER A 345 -10.51 -14.06 26.94
N THR A 346 -9.64 -15.04 26.71
CA THR A 346 -8.98 -15.76 27.79
C THR A 346 -7.54 -16.16 27.45
N GLY A 347 -6.74 -16.46 28.48
CA GLY A 347 -5.44 -17.12 28.34
C GLY A 347 -4.24 -16.20 28.35
N GLY A 348 -4.42 -14.91 28.58
CA GLY A 348 -3.31 -13.95 28.69
C GLY A 348 -2.68 -13.59 27.35
N TRP A 349 -1.72 -12.69 27.38
CA TRP A 349 -1.05 -12.12 26.22
C TRP A 349 0.45 -12.06 26.47
N LYS A 350 1.23 -12.34 25.45
CA LYS A 350 2.69 -12.23 25.47
C LYS A 350 3.13 -10.98 24.70
N THR A 351 3.90 -10.12 25.33
CA THR A 351 4.61 -9.04 24.64
C THR A 351 5.72 -9.63 23.78
N ILE A 352 5.71 -9.37 22.48
CA ILE A 352 6.69 -9.86 21.52
C ILE A 352 7.47 -8.73 20.82
N LEU A 353 7.04 -7.47 21.00
CA LEU A 353 7.79 -6.27 20.67
C LEU A 353 7.49 -5.19 21.69
N GLY A 354 8.51 -4.40 22.02
CA GLY A 354 8.43 -3.30 22.98
C GLY A 354 8.43 -3.75 24.42
N ASN A 355 8.23 -2.80 25.34
CA ASN A 355 8.20 -3.05 26.77
C ASN A 355 6.84 -2.64 27.35
N THR A 356 5.96 -3.61 27.54
CA THR A 356 4.66 -3.40 28.18
C THR A 356 4.21 -4.62 28.95
N LYS A 357 3.48 -4.37 30.04
CA LYS A 357 2.71 -5.38 30.74
C LYS A 357 1.25 -5.27 30.34
N SER A 358 0.60 -6.39 30.10
CA SER A 358 -0.81 -6.45 29.75
C SER A 358 -1.62 -7.21 30.77
N ILE A 359 -2.88 -6.81 30.94
CA ILE A 359 -3.86 -7.44 31.83
C ILE A 359 -5.08 -7.83 30.99
N ALA A 360 -5.31 -9.12 30.84
CA ALA A 360 -6.53 -9.65 30.23
C ALA A 360 -7.71 -9.49 31.17
N MET A 361 -8.81 -8.94 30.69
CA MET A 361 -10.03 -8.64 31.42
C MET A 361 -11.24 -9.23 30.65
N GLY A 362 -11.33 -10.55 30.55
CA GLY A 362 -12.29 -11.21 29.66
C GLY A 362 -11.96 -10.88 28.19
N ALA A 363 -12.94 -10.37 27.44
CA ALA A 363 -12.78 -9.93 26.05
C ALA A 363 -12.23 -8.48 25.95
N ARG A 364 -11.48 -8.04 26.93
CA ARG A 364 -10.82 -6.72 26.95
C ARG A 364 -9.35 -6.87 27.38
N LEU A 365 -8.50 -6.02 26.86
CA LEU A 365 -7.08 -6.01 27.14
C LEU A 365 -6.65 -4.61 27.60
N LYS A 366 -6.09 -4.53 28.82
CA LYS A 366 -5.47 -3.32 29.36
C LYS A 366 -3.96 -3.39 29.18
N PHE A 367 -3.35 -2.34 28.69
CA PHE A 367 -1.89 -2.23 28.52
C PHE A 367 -1.46 -0.77 28.42
N SER A 368 -0.16 -0.52 28.48
CA SER A 368 0.44 0.80 28.29
C SER A 368 1.42 0.79 27.13
N VAL A 369 1.46 1.86 26.35
CA VAL A 369 2.41 2.03 25.23
C VAL A 369 3.41 3.10 25.62
N PRO A 370 4.73 2.79 25.67
CA PRO A 370 5.76 3.76 25.99
C PRO A 370 5.79 4.95 25.01
N PRO A 371 6.47 6.05 25.35
CA PRO A 371 6.63 7.20 24.45
C PRO A 371 7.27 6.79 23.12
N LEU A 372 6.85 7.42 22.02
CA LEU A 372 7.45 7.32 20.69
C LEU A 372 7.80 5.87 20.30
N SER A 373 6.87 4.95 20.50
CA SER A 373 7.14 3.53 20.32
C SER A 373 5.95 2.73 19.81
N ALA A 374 6.24 1.51 19.39
CA ALA A 374 5.24 0.49 19.10
C ALA A 374 5.38 -0.68 20.07
N VAL A 375 4.24 -1.33 20.38
CA VAL A 375 4.19 -2.58 21.11
C VAL A 375 3.38 -3.61 20.33
N VAL A 376 3.79 -4.88 20.40
CA VAL A 376 3.05 -6.01 19.84
C VAL A 376 2.78 -7.04 20.93
N LEU A 377 1.51 -7.35 21.11
CA LEU A 377 0.99 -8.34 22.04
C LEU A 377 0.37 -9.49 21.25
N LYS A 378 0.83 -10.72 21.48
CA LYS A 378 0.30 -11.95 20.87
C LYS A 378 -0.55 -12.68 21.89
N ALA A 379 -1.78 -13.04 21.51
CA ALA A 379 -2.64 -13.87 22.35
C ALA A 379 -2.03 -15.25 22.58
N ASN A 380 -2.04 -15.74 23.82
CA ASN A 380 -1.54 -17.09 24.15
C ASN A 380 -2.47 -18.20 23.67
N LYS A 381 -3.76 -17.88 23.44
CA LYS A 381 -4.78 -18.81 22.95
C LYS A 381 -5.34 -18.36 21.59
N THR A 382 -6.02 -19.27 20.92
CA THR A 382 -6.76 -19.00 19.68
C THR A 382 -7.95 -18.07 19.93
N ILE A 383 -8.43 -17.42 18.85
CA ILE A 383 -9.61 -16.56 18.87
C ILE A 383 -10.84 -17.39 19.30
N ASN A 384 -11.62 -16.84 20.21
CA ASN A 384 -12.79 -17.52 20.78
C ASN A 384 -14.06 -16.65 20.85
N GLN A 385 -13.99 -15.37 20.48
CA GLN A 385 -15.16 -14.50 20.31
C GLN A 385 -15.64 -14.58 18.84
N VAL A 386 -16.35 -15.66 18.53
CA VAL A 386 -16.75 -16.04 17.17
C VAL A 386 -18.25 -15.81 16.87
N SER A 387 -18.98 -15.16 17.77
CA SER A 387 -20.40 -14.86 17.51
C SER A 387 -20.53 -13.81 16.42
N VAL A 388 -21.32 -14.12 15.39
CA VAL A 388 -21.66 -13.24 14.29
C VAL A 388 -23.15 -13.02 14.28
N LYS A 389 -23.59 -11.77 14.23
CA LYS A 389 -24.98 -11.39 13.95
C LYS A 389 -25.02 -10.69 12.61
N VAL A 390 -25.82 -11.19 11.69
CA VAL A 390 -26.02 -10.61 10.37
C VAL A 390 -27.29 -9.78 10.37
N GLY A 391 -27.23 -8.63 9.70
CA GLY A 391 -28.35 -7.73 9.45
C GLY A 391 -28.64 -7.68 7.95
N THR A 392 -28.80 -6.47 7.41
CA THR A 392 -29.12 -6.21 6.00
C THR A 392 -27.89 -5.74 5.21
N ILE A 393 -27.98 -5.87 3.88
CA ILE A 393 -27.09 -5.18 2.95
C ILE A 393 -27.71 -3.81 2.69
N ASN A 394 -26.90 -2.76 2.82
CA ASN A 394 -27.29 -1.38 2.51
C ASN A 394 -26.45 -0.87 1.33
N THR A 395 -27.08 -0.01 0.53
CA THR A 395 -26.42 0.65 -0.60
C THR A 395 -26.59 2.15 -0.50
N SER A 396 -25.53 2.90 -0.80
CA SER A 396 -25.54 4.36 -0.92
C SER A 396 -24.59 4.79 -2.01
N GLN A 397 -24.85 5.90 -2.65
CA GLN A 397 -23.86 6.49 -3.53
C GLN A 397 -22.79 7.19 -2.69
N ASP A 398 -21.53 6.99 -3.06
CA ASP A 398 -20.38 7.63 -2.43
C ASP A 398 -20.13 9.00 -3.09
N ASP A 399 -20.15 10.06 -2.30
CA ASP A 399 -20.02 11.43 -2.78
C ASP A 399 -18.63 11.76 -3.36
N PHE A 400 -17.61 11.00 -2.99
CA PHE A 400 -16.22 11.24 -3.44
C PHE A 400 -15.92 10.64 -4.81
N THR A 401 -16.43 9.43 -5.06
CA THR A 401 -16.12 8.66 -6.28
C THR A 401 -17.32 8.52 -7.21
N GLY A 402 -18.53 8.79 -6.72
CA GLY A 402 -19.78 8.49 -7.43
C GLY A 402 -20.11 6.99 -7.48
N TYR A 403 -19.29 6.12 -6.88
CA TYR A 403 -19.53 4.68 -6.83
C TYR A 403 -20.66 4.33 -5.87
N TYR A 404 -21.25 3.16 -6.03
CA TYR A 404 -22.17 2.63 -5.04
C TYR A 404 -21.42 1.86 -3.97
N GLN A 405 -21.43 2.37 -2.75
CA GLN A 405 -21.01 1.60 -1.58
C GLN A 405 -22.05 0.54 -1.27
N VAL A 406 -21.62 -0.70 -1.15
CA VAL A 406 -22.41 -1.85 -0.71
C VAL A 406 -21.86 -2.29 0.64
N SER A 407 -22.61 -2.06 1.71
CA SER A 407 -22.18 -2.35 3.07
C SER A 407 -22.99 -3.48 3.70
N ALA A 408 -22.33 -4.32 4.48
CA ALA A 408 -22.95 -5.43 5.20
C ALA A 408 -23.17 -5.08 6.68
N GLY A 409 -24.42 -5.14 7.13
CA GLY A 409 -24.78 -5.00 8.52
C GLY A 409 -24.34 -6.21 9.34
N VAL A 410 -23.09 -6.18 9.86
CA VAL A 410 -22.51 -7.27 10.64
C VAL A 410 -22.12 -6.75 12.01
N THR A 411 -22.54 -7.48 13.04
CA THR A 411 -22.08 -7.24 14.42
C THR A 411 -21.30 -8.44 14.90
N THR A 412 -20.02 -8.24 15.18
CA THR A 412 -19.13 -9.30 15.69
C THR A 412 -18.01 -8.72 16.55
N LYS A 413 -17.47 -9.53 17.46
CA LYS A 413 -16.19 -9.27 18.14
C LYS A 413 -15.04 -10.06 17.50
N ASP A 414 -15.38 -10.95 16.57
CA ASP A 414 -14.42 -11.76 15.81
C ASP A 414 -13.69 -10.90 14.76
N LEU A 415 -12.58 -11.39 14.28
CA LEU A 415 -11.90 -10.92 13.08
C LEU A 415 -12.48 -11.70 11.88
N ALA A 416 -13.67 -11.33 11.45
CA ALA A 416 -14.37 -11.94 10.32
C ALA A 416 -13.96 -11.30 8.99
N SER A 417 -14.38 -11.91 7.90
CA SER A 417 -14.36 -11.35 6.55
C SER A 417 -15.74 -11.41 5.92
N VAL A 418 -16.03 -10.52 4.97
CA VAL A 418 -17.28 -10.51 4.21
C VAL A 418 -16.96 -10.55 2.73
N GLU A 419 -17.46 -11.54 2.04
CA GLU A 419 -17.40 -11.61 0.58
C GLU A 419 -18.72 -11.11 0.01
N PHE A 420 -18.63 -10.16 -0.91
CA PHE A 420 -19.76 -9.55 -1.59
C PHE A 420 -19.91 -10.09 -3.01
N PHE A 421 -21.13 -10.22 -3.46
CA PHE A 421 -21.46 -10.71 -4.80
C PHE A 421 -22.54 -9.86 -5.45
N SER A 422 -22.51 -9.78 -6.78
CA SER A 422 -23.56 -9.23 -7.59
C SER A 422 -23.98 -10.19 -8.70
N ARG A 423 -25.22 -10.00 -9.19
CA ARG A 423 -25.69 -10.54 -10.48
C ARG A 423 -26.70 -9.59 -11.07
N VAL A 424 -26.80 -9.57 -12.38
CA VAL A 424 -27.92 -8.88 -13.06
C VAL A 424 -29.21 -9.65 -12.74
N VAL A 425 -30.30 -8.93 -12.45
CA VAL A 425 -31.60 -9.55 -12.16
C VAL A 425 -32.02 -10.49 -13.29
N GLY A 426 -32.29 -11.74 -12.94
CA GLY A 426 -32.62 -12.81 -13.90
C GLY A 426 -31.40 -13.63 -14.38
N ALA A 427 -30.18 -13.22 -14.10
CA ALA A 427 -29.00 -14.04 -14.38
C ALA A 427 -28.83 -15.14 -13.33
N SER A 428 -28.29 -16.29 -13.75
CA SER A 428 -28.06 -17.45 -12.86
C SER A 428 -26.79 -17.32 -12.01
N ASN A 429 -25.74 -16.70 -12.55
CA ASN A 429 -24.41 -16.72 -11.95
C ASN A 429 -24.16 -15.49 -11.07
N TRP A 430 -23.66 -15.74 -9.86
CA TRP A 430 -23.13 -14.71 -8.98
C TRP A 430 -21.66 -14.43 -9.32
N VAL A 431 -21.32 -13.14 -9.36
CA VAL A 431 -19.95 -12.68 -9.57
C VAL A 431 -19.45 -12.05 -8.28
N SER A 432 -18.28 -12.43 -7.81
CA SER A 432 -17.67 -11.81 -6.64
C SER A 432 -17.32 -10.35 -6.92
N LEU A 433 -17.60 -9.49 -5.95
CA LEU A 433 -17.19 -8.08 -5.93
C LEU A 433 -15.92 -7.88 -5.11
N GLY A 434 -15.48 -8.91 -4.38
CA GLY A 434 -14.31 -8.91 -3.52
C GLY A 434 -14.61 -9.30 -2.09
N VAL A 435 -13.53 -9.44 -1.31
CA VAL A 435 -13.57 -9.82 0.11
C VAL A 435 -13.07 -8.64 0.94
N ASP A 436 -13.94 -8.10 1.78
CA ASP A 436 -13.54 -7.12 2.77
C ASP A 436 -13.24 -7.79 4.12
N THR A 437 -12.17 -7.35 4.75
CA THR A 437 -11.67 -7.86 6.03
C THR A 437 -11.69 -6.83 7.15
N ASN A 438 -12.13 -5.59 6.85
CA ASN A 438 -12.15 -4.45 7.76
C ASN A 438 -13.58 -4.09 8.14
N PHE A 439 -13.82 -3.86 9.43
CA PHE A 439 -15.09 -3.28 9.87
C PHE A 439 -15.03 -1.74 9.82
N PRO A 440 -16.07 -1.10 9.28
CA PRO A 440 -17.33 -1.61 8.71
C PRO A 440 -17.12 -2.26 7.34
N TYR A 441 -17.73 -3.44 7.13
CA TYR A 441 -17.52 -4.22 5.90
C TYR A 441 -18.24 -3.60 4.73
N SER A 442 -17.48 -3.25 3.68
CA SER A 442 -18.04 -2.68 2.45
C SER A 442 -17.18 -2.95 1.21
N VAL A 443 -17.82 -2.89 0.05
CA VAL A 443 -17.19 -2.85 -1.26
C VAL A 443 -17.84 -1.75 -2.11
N TYR A 444 -17.18 -1.37 -3.18
CA TYR A 444 -17.66 -0.31 -4.06
C TYR A 444 -17.91 -0.85 -5.48
N ILE A 445 -19.02 -0.46 -6.09
CA ILE A 445 -19.41 -0.80 -7.47
C ILE A 445 -19.27 0.47 -8.31
N ASN A 446 -18.48 0.41 -9.38
CA ASN A 446 -18.45 1.47 -10.38
C ASN A 446 -19.76 1.44 -11.18
N PRO A 447 -20.59 2.49 -11.17
CA PRO A 447 -21.84 2.50 -11.93
C PRO A 447 -21.63 2.31 -13.43
N ASN A 448 -20.51 2.76 -13.97
CA ASN A 448 -20.22 2.65 -15.41
C ASN A 448 -20.12 1.19 -15.89
N ASP A 449 -19.84 0.23 -15.01
CA ASP A 449 -19.81 -1.20 -15.35
C ASP A 449 -21.23 -1.80 -15.51
N PHE A 450 -22.30 -1.07 -15.07
CA PHE A 450 -23.66 -1.60 -14.95
C PHE A 450 -24.76 -0.62 -15.39
N LEU A 451 -24.45 0.36 -16.22
CA LEU A 451 -25.41 1.38 -16.66
C LEU A 451 -26.73 0.77 -17.16
N GLY A 452 -27.85 1.26 -16.65
CA GLY A 452 -29.20 0.81 -16.99
C GLY A 452 -29.59 -0.58 -16.45
N GLN A 453 -28.77 -1.19 -15.59
CA GLN A 453 -29.01 -2.54 -15.09
C GLN A 453 -29.59 -2.52 -13.66
N ASN A 454 -30.38 -3.55 -13.36
CA ASN A 454 -30.81 -3.87 -12.01
C ASN A 454 -29.97 -5.06 -11.50
N LEU A 455 -29.31 -4.87 -10.37
CA LEU A 455 -28.47 -5.87 -9.74
C LEU A 455 -29.16 -6.49 -8.53
N GLU A 456 -28.94 -7.78 -8.32
CA GLU A 456 -29.12 -8.42 -7.01
C GLU A 456 -27.75 -8.49 -6.31
N LEU A 457 -27.75 -8.18 -5.02
CA LEU A 457 -26.54 -8.15 -4.18
C LEU A 457 -26.67 -9.18 -3.08
N LYS A 458 -25.59 -9.90 -2.78
CA LYS A 458 -25.48 -10.89 -1.72
C LYS A 458 -24.17 -10.68 -0.96
N ALA A 459 -24.16 -10.99 0.33
CA ALA A 459 -22.96 -10.96 1.15
C ALA A 459 -22.89 -12.20 2.05
N ILE A 460 -21.69 -12.77 2.19
CA ILE A 460 -21.41 -13.95 3.01
C ILE A 460 -20.31 -13.59 4.01
N VAL A 461 -20.64 -13.65 5.29
CA VAL A 461 -19.68 -13.46 6.38
C VAL A 461 -19.00 -14.79 6.67
N THR A 462 -17.67 -14.79 6.75
CA THR A 462 -16.90 -15.95 7.24
C THR A 462 -16.22 -15.58 8.55
N ASN A 463 -16.50 -16.31 9.62
CA ASN A 463 -15.87 -16.08 10.93
C ASN A 463 -14.48 -16.74 11.00
N SER A 464 -13.76 -16.48 12.11
CA SER A 464 -12.38 -16.99 12.29
C SER A 464 -12.28 -18.52 12.37
N LYS A 465 -13.40 -19.24 12.51
CA LYS A 465 -13.46 -20.71 12.49
C LYS A 465 -13.90 -21.27 11.15
N GLY A 466 -14.14 -20.41 10.14
CA GLY A 466 -14.58 -20.82 8.81
C GLY A 466 -16.10 -21.05 8.71
N ALA A 467 -16.89 -20.77 9.74
CA ALA A 467 -18.35 -20.84 9.63
C ALA A 467 -18.86 -19.62 8.84
N THR A 468 -19.83 -19.86 7.96
CA THR A 468 -20.39 -18.85 7.05
C THR A 468 -21.83 -18.48 7.45
N PHE A 469 -22.17 -17.21 7.20
CA PHE A 469 -23.48 -16.61 7.47
C PHE A 469 -23.85 -15.74 6.30
N GLU A 470 -24.96 -16.03 5.63
CA GLU A 470 -25.44 -15.25 4.49
C GLU A 470 -26.40 -14.15 4.96
N LEU A 471 -26.23 -12.93 4.43
CA LEU A 471 -27.16 -11.84 4.64
C LEU A 471 -28.32 -11.93 3.64
N PRO A 472 -29.53 -11.47 4.01
CA PRO A 472 -30.64 -11.32 3.04
C PRO A 472 -30.17 -10.49 1.82
N SER A 473 -30.48 -11.00 0.62
CA SER A 473 -30.16 -10.30 -0.63
C SER A 473 -30.95 -9.00 -0.76
N THR A 474 -30.37 -8.03 -1.46
CA THR A 474 -31.01 -6.75 -1.78
C THR A 474 -30.86 -6.43 -3.26
N LYS A 475 -31.55 -5.40 -3.75
CA LYS A 475 -31.48 -4.93 -5.14
C LYS A 475 -30.87 -3.54 -5.21
N LEU A 476 -30.12 -3.30 -6.27
CA LEU A 476 -29.55 -2.01 -6.63
C LEU A 476 -29.93 -1.70 -8.07
N SER A 477 -30.60 -0.59 -8.32
CA SER A 477 -30.83 -0.06 -9.67
C SER A 477 -29.74 0.93 -10.02
N VAL A 478 -29.05 0.69 -11.12
CA VAL A 478 -28.05 1.61 -11.66
C VAL A 478 -28.71 2.39 -12.81
N PRO A 479 -28.76 3.73 -12.77
CA PRO A 479 -29.32 4.53 -13.85
C PRO A 479 -28.65 4.28 -15.20
N ALA A 480 -29.34 4.60 -16.30
CA ALA A 480 -28.76 4.45 -17.64
C ALA A 480 -27.77 5.59 -18.00
N SER A 481 -27.86 6.71 -17.29
CA SER A 481 -26.95 7.88 -17.43
C SER A 481 -27.10 8.78 -16.21
#